data_83a5fc218d3779082d00740fab2827b7
#
_entry.id   83a5fc218d3779082d00740fab2827b7
#
_cell.length_a   1.000
_cell.length_b   1.000
_cell.length_c   1.000
_cell.angle_alpha   90.00
_cell.angle_beta   90.00
_cell.angle_gamma   90.00
#
_symmetry.space_group_name_H-M   'P 1'
#
loop_
_entity.id
_entity.type
_entity.pdbx_description
1 polymer ?
#
loop_
_entity_poly.entity_id
_entity_poly.type
_entity_poly.pdbx_seq_one_letter_code
_entity_poly.pdbx_strand_id
1 'polypeptide(L)'
;MKSIEIIKKDINVSRVIKQLKKNPQDWDHQKKIKNSKSLIDRGFDDLPIGALQLIMGGVKNEKDFVGDSQINIRTPAYDNHTEIRKILRKEFKGKPLHRCGFLALPIDGYVGAHIDEGVYYHTRNRYHLSILGKYQYFCGEENIIVDPGTLFWFNNKRPHGAVNLGDETRITFVFDIPYN
;
A
#
# COMPACT_ATOMS: atom_id res chain seq x y z
N MET A 1 -20.16 11.86 -5.77
CA MET A 1 -19.10 11.17 -6.58
C MET A 1 -18.53 10.08 -5.69
N LYS A 2 -18.47 8.85 -6.16
CA LYS A 2 -17.99 7.66 -5.42
C LYS A 2 -16.56 7.84 -4.95
N SER A 3 -16.28 7.56 -3.69
CA SER A 3 -14.96 7.69 -3.08
C SER A 3 -14.27 6.34 -2.90
N ILE A 4 -15.04 5.25 -2.77
CA ILE A 4 -14.55 3.89 -2.63
C ILE A 4 -15.32 2.97 -3.58
N GLU A 5 -14.60 2.03 -4.22
CA GLU A 5 -15.21 1.01 -5.08
C GLU A 5 -14.59 -0.36 -4.80
N ILE A 6 -15.39 -1.30 -4.32
CA ILE A 6 -14.98 -2.70 -4.20
C ILE A 6 -14.96 -3.30 -5.61
N ILE A 7 -13.76 -3.69 -6.04
CA ILE A 7 -13.54 -4.32 -7.36
C ILE A 7 -13.79 -5.82 -7.28
N LYS A 8 -13.31 -6.46 -6.20
CA LYS A 8 -13.43 -7.89 -6.02
C LYS A 8 -13.28 -8.28 -4.55
N LYS A 9 -13.97 -9.34 -4.16
CA LYS A 9 -13.82 -10.01 -2.85
C LYS A 9 -13.29 -11.42 -3.02
N ASP A 10 -12.92 -12.03 -1.93
CA ASP A 10 -12.54 -13.45 -1.84
C ASP A 10 -11.34 -13.85 -2.73
N ILE A 11 -10.43 -12.90 -2.97
CA ILE A 11 -9.15 -13.20 -3.62
C ILE A 11 -8.31 -14.05 -2.67
N ASN A 12 -7.88 -15.21 -3.12
CA ASN A 12 -7.01 -16.07 -2.31
C ASN A 12 -5.61 -15.46 -2.16
N VAL A 13 -5.31 -14.96 -0.98
CA VAL A 13 -4.03 -14.33 -0.61
C VAL A 13 -3.11 -15.23 0.21
N SER A 14 -3.46 -16.50 0.43
CA SER A 14 -2.70 -17.42 1.29
C SER A 14 -1.25 -17.60 0.87
N ARG A 15 -0.97 -17.63 -0.43
CA ARG A 15 0.39 -17.72 -0.96
C ARG A 15 1.20 -16.44 -0.74
N VAL A 16 0.53 -15.29 -0.77
CA VAL A 16 1.17 -13.99 -0.45
C VAL A 16 1.60 -13.98 1.02
N ILE A 17 0.71 -14.40 1.93
CA ILE A 17 1.01 -14.51 3.37
C ILE A 17 2.21 -15.44 3.60
N LYS A 18 2.27 -16.59 2.92
CA LYS A 18 3.41 -17.52 3.01
C LYS A 18 4.72 -16.87 2.55
N GLN A 19 4.68 -16.07 1.46
CA GLN A 19 5.88 -15.34 1.01
C GLN A 19 6.32 -14.26 1.99
N LEU A 20 5.41 -13.50 2.57
CA LEU A 20 5.73 -12.50 3.60
C LEU A 20 6.40 -13.14 4.82
N LYS A 21 5.86 -14.29 5.29
CA LYS A 21 6.45 -15.05 6.42
C LYS A 21 7.82 -15.63 6.11
N LYS A 22 8.08 -16.00 4.85
CA LYS A 22 9.38 -16.55 4.40
C LYS A 22 10.47 -15.48 4.29
N ASN A 23 10.10 -14.22 4.07
CA ASN A 23 11.03 -13.12 3.82
C ASN A 23 10.85 -11.98 4.84
N PRO A 24 10.96 -12.23 6.15
CA PRO A 24 10.74 -11.21 7.18
C PRO A 24 11.75 -10.07 7.11
N GLN A 25 12.97 -10.32 6.58
CA GLN A 25 14.03 -9.33 6.42
C GLN A 25 13.65 -8.21 5.44
N ASP A 26 12.69 -8.44 4.53
CA ASP A 26 12.28 -7.44 3.56
C ASP A 26 11.55 -6.25 4.21
N TRP A 27 10.99 -6.45 5.42
CA TRP A 27 10.41 -5.38 6.22
C TRP A 27 11.47 -4.46 6.86
N ASP A 28 12.67 -4.96 7.10
CA ASP A 28 13.75 -4.20 7.74
C ASP A 28 14.36 -3.15 6.83
N HIS A 29 14.17 -3.29 5.52
CA HIS A 29 14.65 -2.33 4.53
C HIS A 29 14.10 -0.92 4.79
N GLN A 30 12.92 -0.79 5.34
CA GLN A 30 12.27 0.48 5.62
C GLN A 30 12.65 1.12 6.95
N LYS A 31 13.25 0.39 7.89
CA LYS A 31 13.83 1.03 9.08
C LYS A 31 14.91 2.06 8.69
N LYS A 32 15.54 1.89 7.51
CA LYS A 32 16.51 2.84 6.94
C LYS A 32 15.85 4.08 6.32
N ILE A 33 14.57 4.01 5.95
CA ILE A 33 13.79 5.13 5.38
C ILE A 33 13.06 5.90 6.48
N LYS A 34 12.89 5.35 7.69
CA LYS A 34 12.27 6.03 8.84
C LYS A 34 12.89 7.39 9.18
N ASN A 35 14.11 7.62 8.78
CA ASN A 35 14.81 8.90 8.96
C ASN A 35 14.62 9.86 7.78
N SER A 36 13.73 9.57 6.83
CA SER A 36 13.44 10.53 5.78
C SER A 36 12.58 11.67 6.34
N LYS A 37 13.07 12.89 6.22
CA LYS A 37 12.39 14.12 6.67
C LYS A 37 10.92 14.18 6.21
N SER A 38 10.60 13.61 5.02
CA SER A 38 9.24 13.61 4.48
C SER A 38 8.24 12.73 5.24
N LEU A 39 8.68 11.71 5.97
CA LEU A 39 7.82 10.89 6.83
C LEU A 39 7.61 11.57 8.18
N ILE A 40 8.67 12.19 8.72
CA ILE A 40 8.63 12.99 9.95
C ILE A 40 7.65 14.15 9.76
N ASP A 41 7.79 14.93 8.69
CA ASP A 41 6.94 16.08 8.39
C ASP A 41 5.45 15.71 8.19
N ARG A 42 5.12 14.42 8.01
CA ARG A 42 3.75 13.90 7.88
C ARG A 42 3.17 13.35 9.19
N GLY A 43 3.87 13.47 10.30
CA GLY A 43 3.42 12.96 11.60
C GLY A 43 3.39 11.44 11.71
N PHE A 44 4.23 10.74 10.93
CA PHE A 44 4.35 9.28 10.99
C PHE A 44 5.43 8.79 11.95
N ASP A 45 6.01 9.69 12.74
CA ASP A 45 7.16 9.42 13.62
C ASP A 45 6.84 8.40 14.71
N ASP A 46 5.60 8.44 15.22
CA ASP A 46 5.18 7.63 16.37
C ASP A 46 4.35 6.40 16.00
N LEU A 47 4.03 6.22 14.73
CA LEU A 47 3.22 5.09 14.31
C LEU A 47 4.10 3.92 13.89
N PRO A 48 3.95 2.73 14.51
CA PRO A 48 4.65 1.51 14.11
C PRO A 48 4.03 0.95 12.81
N ILE A 49 3.91 1.79 11.79
CA ILE A 49 3.50 1.37 10.45
C ILE A 49 4.70 0.70 9.82
N GLY A 50 4.65 -0.63 9.73
CA GLY A 50 5.60 -1.37 8.91
C GLY A 50 5.28 -1.12 7.44
N ALA A 51 6.31 -0.89 6.63
CA ALA A 51 6.14 -0.81 5.20
C ALA A 51 7.20 -1.66 4.51
N LEU A 52 6.80 -2.43 3.49
CA LEU A 52 7.66 -3.22 2.63
C LEU A 52 7.39 -2.79 1.19
N GLN A 53 8.25 -1.92 0.65
CA GLN A 53 8.10 -1.43 -0.71
C GLN A 53 8.66 -2.44 -1.72
N LEU A 54 7.91 -2.70 -2.79
CA LEU A 54 8.37 -3.48 -3.94
C LEU A 54 8.81 -2.58 -5.09
N ILE A 55 8.04 -1.52 -5.32
CA ILE A 55 8.37 -0.46 -6.28
C ILE A 55 8.15 0.88 -5.58
N MET A 56 9.13 1.74 -5.61
CA MET A 56 9.10 3.05 -4.99
C MET A 56 9.44 4.16 -5.98
N GLY A 57 9.10 5.40 -5.64
CA GLY A 57 9.57 6.57 -6.38
C GLY A 57 11.02 6.86 -6.05
N GLY A 58 11.79 7.23 -7.05
CA GLY A 58 13.19 7.58 -6.86
C GLY A 58 13.79 8.23 -8.08
N VAL A 59 15.02 8.71 -7.96
CA VAL A 59 15.76 9.32 -9.06
C VAL A 59 16.73 8.32 -9.68
N LYS A 60 17.56 7.68 -8.89
CA LYS A 60 18.60 6.75 -9.38
C LYS A 60 18.55 5.40 -8.68
N ASN A 61 18.23 5.38 -7.40
CA ASN A 61 18.21 4.17 -6.58
C ASN A 61 17.27 4.36 -5.37
N GLU A 62 17.11 3.31 -4.59
CA GLU A 62 16.20 3.29 -3.43
C GLU A 62 16.55 4.28 -2.30
N LYS A 63 17.78 4.79 -2.28
CA LYS A 63 18.25 5.78 -1.29
C LYS A 63 17.80 7.20 -1.65
N ASP A 64 17.48 7.42 -2.93
CA ASP A 64 17.08 8.72 -3.48
C ASP A 64 15.56 8.84 -3.54
N PHE A 65 14.87 8.49 -2.45
CA PHE A 65 13.40 8.59 -2.41
C PHE A 65 12.94 10.04 -2.60
N VAL A 66 12.30 10.28 -3.73
CA VAL A 66 11.65 11.55 -4.04
C VAL A 66 10.15 11.34 -4.11
N GLY A 67 9.41 11.91 -3.16
CA GLY A 67 7.97 11.72 -3.02
C GLY A 67 7.17 11.95 -4.29
N ASP A 68 7.54 12.91 -5.10
CA ASP A 68 6.83 13.31 -6.33
C ASP A 68 7.51 12.84 -7.63
N SER A 69 8.54 12.00 -7.55
CA SER A 69 9.22 11.45 -8.72
C SER A 69 8.27 10.61 -9.59
N GLN A 70 8.36 10.80 -10.91
CA GLN A 70 7.66 9.94 -11.89
C GLN A 70 8.42 8.64 -12.17
N ILE A 71 9.66 8.52 -11.71
CA ILE A 71 10.50 7.32 -11.87
C ILE A 71 10.07 6.27 -10.87
N ASN A 72 9.94 5.04 -11.35
CA ASN A 72 9.61 3.87 -10.53
C ASN A 72 10.82 2.94 -10.46
N ILE A 73 11.31 2.67 -9.25
CA ILE A 73 12.48 1.83 -8.99
C ILE A 73 12.04 0.59 -8.24
N ARG A 74 12.48 -0.59 -8.71
CA ARG A 74 12.30 -1.84 -7.97
C ARG A 74 13.27 -1.89 -6.80
N THR A 75 12.77 -2.32 -5.65
CA THR A 75 13.59 -2.61 -4.48
C THR A 75 14.15 -4.05 -4.56
N PRO A 76 15.14 -4.41 -3.74
CA PRO A 76 15.60 -5.81 -3.64
C PRO A 76 14.49 -6.80 -3.26
N ALA A 77 13.48 -6.37 -2.49
CA ALA A 77 12.35 -7.20 -2.10
C ALA A 77 11.42 -7.56 -3.29
N TYR A 78 11.50 -6.84 -4.41
CA TYR A 78 10.59 -7.05 -5.55
C TYR A 78 10.57 -8.50 -6.03
N ASP A 79 11.71 -9.16 -6.13
CA ASP A 79 11.80 -10.52 -6.65
C ASP A 79 11.38 -11.60 -5.65
N ASN A 80 11.39 -11.28 -4.36
CA ASN A 80 10.94 -12.18 -3.29
C ASN A 80 9.42 -12.32 -3.22
N HIS A 81 8.65 -11.35 -3.76
CA HIS A 81 7.18 -11.27 -3.62
C HIS A 81 6.46 -11.47 -4.96
N THR A 82 6.63 -12.64 -5.56
CA THR A 82 6.06 -12.97 -6.89
C THR A 82 4.56 -13.24 -6.85
N GLU A 83 4.01 -13.77 -5.74
CA GLU A 83 2.60 -14.20 -5.69
C GLU A 83 1.64 -13.00 -5.77
N ILE A 84 1.96 -11.88 -5.10
CA ILE A 84 1.14 -10.67 -5.24
C ILE A 84 1.12 -10.18 -6.70
N ARG A 85 2.26 -10.22 -7.39
CA ARG A 85 2.36 -9.79 -8.79
C ARG A 85 1.57 -10.71 -9.74
N LYS A 86 1.47 -12.02 -9.45
CA LYS A 86 0.63 -12.95 -10.21
C LYS A 86 -0.85 -12.59 -10.08
N ILE A 87 -1.31 -12.29 -8.85
CA ILE A 87 -2.69 -11.85 -8.61
C ILE A 87 -2.97 -10.57 -9.42
N LEU A 88 -2.14 -9.55 -9.27
CA LEU A 88 -2.37 -8.28 -9.97
C LEU A 88 -2.33 -8.41 -11.48
N ARG A 89 -1.42 -9.21 -12.03
CA ARG A 89 -1.37 -9.46 -13.48
C ARG A 89 -2.67 -10.08 -14.00
N LYS A 90 -3.27 -10.98 -13.23
CA LYS A 90 -4.58 -11.59 -13.55
C LYS A 90 -5.71 -10.56 -13.47
N GLU A 91 -5.79 -9.80 -12.37
CA GLU A 91 -6.91 -8.89 -12.12
C GLU A 91 -6.86 -7.64 -13.02
N PHE A 92 -5.67 -7.15 -13.36
CA PHE A 92 -5.47 -5.93 -14.15
C PHE A 92 -5.01 -6.17 -15.59
N LYS A 93 -5.08 -7.42 -16.10
CA LYS A 93 -4.79 -7.78 -17.50
C LYS A 93 -3.46 -7.23 -18.02
N GLY A 94 -2.42 -7.26 -17.18
CA GLY A 94 -1.08 -6.83 -17.56
C GLY A 94 -0.85 -5.31 -17.60
N LYS A 95 -1.77 -4.49 -17.08
CA LYS A 95 -1.50 -3.05 -16.91
C LYS A 95 -0.23 -2.85 -16.08
N PRO A 96 0.58 -1.82 -16.38
CA PRO A 96 1.82 -1.57 -15.69
C PRO A 96 1.57 -1.27 -14.21
N LEU A 97 2.33 -1.94 -13.35
CA LEU A 97 2.33 -1.71 -11.92
C LEU A 97 3.38 -0.63 -11.61
N HIS A 98 2.93 0.46 -11.02
CA HIS A 98 3.79 1.54 -10.55
C HIS A 98 4.12 1.35 -9.06
N ARG A 99 4.26 2.44 -8.27
CA ARG A 99 4.61 2.32 -6.85
C ARG A 99 3.70 1.32 -6.16
N CYS A 100 4.30 0.44 -5.40
CA CYS A 100 3.53 -0.56 -4.66
C CYS A 100 4.33 -1.13 -3.50
N GLY A 101 3.60 -1.58 -2.48
CA GLY A 101 4.19 -2.20 -1.30
C GLY A 101 3.15 -2.69 -0.31
N PHE A 102 3.60 -3.42 0.68
CA PHE A 102 2.78 -3.83 1.81
C PHE A 102 2.90 -2.81 2.92
N LEU A 103 1.78 -2.51 3.56
CA LEU A 103 1.69 -1.68 4.76
C LEU A 103 1.13 -2.51 5.90
N ALA A 104 1.86 -2.54 7.02
CA ALA A 104 1.43 -3.21 8.24
C ALA A 104 0.97 -2.17 9.26
N LEU A 105 -0.19 -2.40 9.86
CA LEU A 105 -0.77 -1.58 10.90
C LEU A 105 -1.04 -2.47 12.12
N PRO A 106 -0.45 -2.20 13.30
CA PRO A 106 -0.63 -3.04 14.47
C PRO A 106 -2.07 -3.02 14.99
N ILE A 107 -2.36 -3.86 15.96
CA ILE A 107 -3.62 -3.84 16.71
C ILE A 107 -3.82 -2.43 17.28
N ASP A 108 -5.06 -1.94 17.25
CA ASP A 108 -5.45 -0.57 17.64
C ASP A 108 -4.77 0.55 16.86
N GLY A 109 -3.95 0.21 15.85
CA GLY A 109 -3.29 1.18 15.01
C GLY A 109 -4.27 1.90 14.08
N TYR A 110 -3.94 3.14 13.74
CA TYR A 110 -4.74 3.92 12.80
C TYR A 110 -3.83 4.70 11.83
N VAL A 111 -4.36 4.99 10.68
CA VAL A 111 -3.81 5.97 9.72
C VAL A 111 -4.78 7.13 9.69
N GLY A 112 -4.34 8.30 10.15
CA GLY A 112 -5.13 9.51 10.18
C GLY A 112 -5.57 9.96 8.78
N ALA A 113 -6.58 10.84 8.73
CA ALA A 113 -7.06 11.40 7.50
C ALA A 113 -5.96 12.20 6.79
N HIS A 114 -5.64 11.82 5.56
CA HIS A 114 -4.66 12.50 4.70
C HIS A 114 -5.08 12.42 3.25
N ILE A 115 -4.47 13.24 2.41
CA ILE A 115 -4.61 13.24 0.95
C ILE A 115 -3.26 12.85 0.38
N ASP A 116 -3.26 12.00 -0.64
CA ASP A 116 -2.04 11.73 -1.41
C ASP A 116 -1.74 12.92 -2.32
N GLU A 117 -0.76 13.73 -1.93
CA GLU A 117 -0.37 14.94 -2.64
C GLU A 117 0.76 14.68 -3.64
N GLY A 118 0.84 15.55 -4.64
CA GLY A 118 1.90 15.58 -5.65
C GLY A 118 1.43 15.15 -7.04
N VAL A 119 2.16 15.62 -8.05
CA VAL A 119 1.88 15.39 -9.48
C VAL A 119 1.84 13.90 -9.84
N TYR A 120 2.63 13.09 -9.13
CA TYR A 120 2.63 11.63 -9.32
C TYR A 120 1.23 11.03 -9.23
N TYR A 121 0.45 11.43 -8.24
CA TYR A 121 -0.87 10.84 -7.97
C TYR A 121 -1.97 11.36 -8.90
N HIS A 122 -1.77 12.50 -9.56
CA HIS A 122 -2.78 13.08 -10.45
C HIS A 122 -3.09 12.23 -11.67
N THR A 123 -2.16 11.37 -12.08
CA THR A 123 -2.27 10.54 -13.28
C THR A 123 -2.39 9.05 -12.98
N ARG A 124 -2.73 8.69 -11.73
CA ARG A 124 -2.81 7.28 -11.28
C ARG A 124 -4.03 7.01 -10.43
N ASN A 125 -4.57 5.82 -10.62
CA ASN A 125 -5.53 5.21 -9.71
C ASN A 125 -4.77 4.42 -8.65
N ARG A 126 -5.19 4.57 -7.40
CA ARG A 126 -4.64 3.83 -6.26
C ARG A 126 -5.62 2.78 -5.80
N TYR A 127 -5.10 1.61 -5.50
CA TYR A 127 -5.85 0.43 -5.08
C TYR A 127 -5.24 -0.17 -3.82
N HIS A 128 -6.10 -0.83 -3.04
CA HIS A 128 -5.70 -1.70 -1.95
C HIS A 128 -6.17 -3.12 -2.20
N LEU A 129 -5.30 -4.10 -1.93
CA LEU A 129 -5.67 -5.50 -1.72
C LEU A 129 -5.37 -5.86 -0.27
N SER A 130 -6.43 -6.18 0.49
CA SER A 130 -6.28 -6.63 1.88
C SER A 130 -5.65 -8.02 1.93
N ILE A 131 -4.60 -8.18 2.74
CA ILE A 131 -3.84 -9.44 2.85
C ILE A 131 -4.11 -10.14 4.17
N LEU A 132 -4.15 -9.40 5.29
CA LEU A 132 -4.31 -9.93 6.64
C LEU A 132 -5.04 -8.93 7.52
N GLY A 133 -5.81 -9.41 8.46
CA GLY A 133 -6.53 -8.60 9.44
C GLY A 133 -7.76 -7.90 8.87
N LYS A 134 -8.73 -7.64 9.75
CA LYS A 134 -9.96 -6.90 9.46
C LYS A 134 -9.81 -5.46 9.90
N TYR A 135 -10.25 -4.50 9.07
CA TYR A 135 -10.11 -3.10 9.37
C TYR A 135 -11.22 -2.25 8.76
N GLN A 136 -11.41 -1.05 9.29
CA GLN A 136 -12.23 -0.02 8.67
C GLN A 136 -11.34 0.85 7.78
N TYR A 137 -11.81 1.14 6.58
CA TYR A 137 -11.23 2.12 5.67
C TYR A 137 -12.25 3.20 5.36
N PHE A 138 -11.80 4.46 5.37
CA PHE A 138 -12.66 5.60 5.03
C PHE A 138 -12.02 6.45 3.93
N CYS A 139 -12.86 7.07 3.09
CA CYS A 139 -12.46 8.03 2.07
C CYS A 139 -13.59 9.04 1.83
N GLY A 140 -13.34 10.32 2.13
CA GLY A 140 -14.38 11.34 2.19
C GLY A 140 -15.44 10.97 3.22
N GLU A 141 -16.70 10.90 2.80
CA GLU A 141 -17.84 10.53 3.66
C GLU A 141 -18.13 9.02 3.64
N GLU A 142 -17.48 8.26 2.74
CA GLU A 142 -17.70 6.82 2.62
C GLU A 142 -16.75 6.05 3.54
N ASN A 143 -17.26 4.96 4.12
CA ASN A 143 -16.45 4.01 4.86
C ASN A 143 -16.89 2.58 4.56
N ILE A 144 -15.93 1.64 4.66
CA ILE A 144 -16.15 0.22 4.46
C ILE A 144 -15.40 -0.60 5.51
N ILE A 145 -15.96 -1.76 5.83
CA ILE A 145 -15.24 -2.80 6.55
C ILE A 145 -14.55 -3.70 5.52
N VAL A 146 -13.28 -3.92 5.69
CA VAL A 146 -12.41 -4.63 4.76
C VAL A 146 -11.92 -5.93 5.40
N ASP A 147 -12.25 -7.05 4.76
CA ASP A 147 -11.75 -8.37 5.10
C ASP A 147 -10.60 -8.79 4.17
N PRO A 148 -9.71 -9.74 4.58
CA PRO A 148 -8.67 -10.27 3.70
C PRO A 148 -9.22 -10.78 2.36
N GLY A 149 -8.47 -10.53 1.28
CA GLY A 149 -8.90 -10.86 -0.09
C GLY A 149 -9.79 -9.81 -0.75
N THR A 150 -10.09 -8.70 -0.08
CA THR A 150 -10.85 -7.59 -0.68
C THR A 150 -9.91 -6.68 -1.46
N LEU A 151 -10.21 -6.50 -2.74
CA LEU A 151 -9.57 -5.55 -3.65
C LEU A 151 -10.50 -4.37 -3.87
N PHE A 152 -10.02 -3.15 -3.65
CA PHE A 152 -10.81 -1.94 -3.85
C PHE A 152 -9.97 -0.78 -4.39
N TRP A 153 -10.64 0.09 -5.15
CA TRP A 153 -10.16 1.41 -5.53
C TRP A 153 -10.67 2.45 -4.54
N PHE A 154 -9.92 3.52 -4.35
CA PHE A 154 -10.38 4.69 -3.63
C PHE A 154 -9.84 5.98 -4.27
N ASN A 155 -10.55 7.06 -4.06
CA ASN A 155 -10.14 8.37 -4.53
C ASN A 155 -9.10 8.98 -3.59
N ASN A 156 -7.84 8.70 -3.86
CA ASN A 156 -6.72 9.16 -3.04
C ASN A 156 -6.48 10.69 -3.05
N LYS A 157 -7.29 11.46 -3.79
CA LYS A 157 -7.36 12.93 -3.77
C LYS A 157 -8.37 13.47 -2.75
N ARG A 158 -9.05 12.58 -2.03
CA ARG A 158 -9.93 12.92 -0.90
C ARG A 158 -9.29 12.48 0.42
N PRO A 159 -9.63 13.13 1.54
CA PRO A 159 -9.17 12.67 2.85
C PRO A 159 -9.53 11.19 3.05
N HIS A 160 -8.54 10.37 3.35
CA HIS A 160 -8.70 8.94 3.54
C HIS A 160 -7.80 8.42 4.66
N GLY A 161 -8.15 7.27 5.20
CA GLY A 161 -7.40 6.64 6.27
C GLY A 161 -7.97 5.27 6.64
N ALA A 162 -7.41 4.68 7.70
CA ALA A 162 -7.80 3.35 8.16
C ALA A 162 -7.66 3.19 9.66
N VAL A 163 -8.51 2.33 10.24
CA VAL A 163 -8.42 1.91 11.65
C VAL A 163 -8.39 0.39 11.67
N ASN A 164 -7.38 -0.18 12.34
CA ASN A 164 -7.34 -1.62 12.56
C ASN A 164 -8.34 -1.98 13.67
N LEU A 165 -9.39 -2.70 13.30
CA LEU A 165 -10.45 -3.14 14.21
C LEU A 165 -10.29 -4.62 14.61
N GLY A 166 -9.26 -5.29 14.10
CA GLY A 166 -9.01 -6.70 14.36
C GLY A 166 -8.12 -6.93 15.58
N ASP A 167 -7.99 -8.18 15.92
CA ASP A 167 -7.13 -8.71 16.99
C ASP A 167 -5.74 -9.16 16.50
N GLU A 168 -5.42 -8.83 15.25
CA GLU A 168 -4.13 -9.12 14.64
C GLU A 168 -3.61 -7.91 13.84
N THR A 169 -2.32 -7.93 13.50
CA THR A 169 -1.74 -6.92 12.61
C THR A 169 -2.45 -6.95 11.25
N ARG A 170 -2.99 -5.81 10.83
CA ARG A 170 -3.51 -5.65 9.48
C ARG A 170 -2.36 -5.52 8.49
N ILE A 171 -2.42 -6.25 7.37
CA ILE A 171 -1.50 -6.08 6.23
C ILE A 171 -2.33 -5.79 4.98
N THR A 172 -1.99 -4.71 4.31
CA THR A 172 -2.59 -4.31 3.03
C THR A 172 -1.50 -4.13 1.98
N PHE A 173 -1.77 -4.56 0.75
CA PHE A 173 -0.94 -4.23 -0.40
C PHE A 173 -1.53 -3.02 -1.11
N VAL A 174 -0.77 -1.92 -1.15
CA VAL A 174 -1.11 -0.66 -1.83
C VAL A 174 -0.39 -0.61 -3.15
N PHE A 175 -1.06 -0.20 -4.23
CA PHE A 175 -0.44 -0.10 -5.54
C PHE A 175 -1.12 0.92 -6.46
N ASP A 176 -0.35 1.43 -7.40
CA ASP A 176 -0.77 2.44 -8.34
C ASP A 176 -0.76 1.89 -9.77
N ILE A 177 -1.85 2.17 -10.50
CA ILE A 177 -2.00 1.89 -11.93
C ILE A 177 -2.17 3.23 -12.65
N PRO A 178 -1.42 3.53 -13.71
CA PRO A 178 -1.61 4.75 -14.48
C PRO A 178 -3.01 4.79 -15.12
N TYR A 179 -3.53 5.99 -15.32
CA TYR A 179 -4.69 6.17 -16.19
C TYR A 179 -4.35 5.68 -17.61
N ASN A 180 -5.36 5.24 -18.32
CA ASN A 180 -5.21 4.89 -19.74
C ASN A 180 -5.09 6.18 -20.56
#